data_74011e818c279f19fa2313a5a6e13e14
#
_entry.id   74011e818c279f19fa2313a5a6e13e14
#
_cell.length_a   1.000
_cell.length_b   1.000
_cell.length_c   1.000
_cell.angle_alpha   90.00
_cell.angle_beta   90.00
_cell.angle_gamma   90.00
#
_symmetry.space_group_name_H-M   'P 1'
#
loop_
_entity.id
_entity.type
_entity.pdbx_description
1 polymer ?
#
loop_
_entity_poly.entity_id
_entity_poly.type
_entity_poly.pdbx_seq_one_letter_code
_entity_poly.pdbx_strand_id
1 'polypeptide(L)'
;AGAMLMNNGDMTFTPNYDTPMNGPIGDLNNDGFLDIVYGNTLYLNSGNTNKYLVVRLQGTTSNRNGIGARVVVESPSFTQIRDVKSGDGFKYASTLNAHFGLGADATVSRVTVYWPSGIIDVIEDVNVNSAMHIVEGSSISTGMATGNKKEGINLFPVPATDLLQVRSENDLTNASVTVLDVAGREVMKGVLRNGQLDISGLT
;
A
#
# COMPACT_ATOMS: atom_id res chain seq x y z
N ALA A 1 -33.16 -18.86 -2.77
CA ALA A 1 -32.87 -17.43 -2.74
C ALA A 1 -31.57 -17.23 -1.99
N GLY A 2 -30.66 -16.44 -2.50
CA GLY A 2 -29.43 -16.04 -1.81
C GLY A 2 -29.65 -14.76 -1.02
N ALA A 3 -28.69 -14.40 -0.18
CA ALA A 3 -28.67 -13.15 0.57
C ALA A 3 -27.25 -12.64 0.66
N MET A 4 -27.07 -11.34 0.78
CA MET A 4 -25.82 -10.75 1.23
C MET A 4 -25.73 -10.95 2.76
N LEU A 5 -24.64 -11.51 3.23
CA LEU A 5 -24.42 -11.70 4.66
C LEU A 5 -23.69 -10.50 5.24
N MET A 6 -24.36 -9.75 6.09
CA MET A 6 -23.81 -8.60 6.79
C MET A 6 -23.11 -9.07 8.07
N ASN A 7 -21.82 -8.77 8.21
CA ASN A 7 -21.05 -9.09 9.41
C ASN A 7 -21.48 -8.20 10.57
N ASN A 8 -21.87 -8.79 11.68
CA ASN A 8 -22.30 -8.07 12.89
C ASN A 8 -21.13 -7.66 13.81
N GLY A 9 -19.90 -8.10 13.51
CA GLY A 9 -18.71 -7.81 14.32
C GLY A 9 -18.48 -8.74 15.51
N ASP A 10 -19.38 -9.68 15.76
CA ASP A 10 -19.35 -10.64 16.86
C ASP A 10 -19.24 -12.11 16.39
N MET A 11 -18.71 -12.32 15.20
CA MET A 11 -18.65 -13.61 14.48
C MET A 11 -20.02 -14.14 14.03
N THR A 12 -21.07 -13.35 14.10
CA THR A 12 -22.38 -13.67 13.52
C THR A 12 -22.64 -12.85 12.26
N PHE A 13 -23.63 -13.28 11.47
CA PHE A 13 -24.02 -12.63 10.23
C PHE A 13 -25.53 -12.49 10.13
N THR A 14 -25.99 -11.33 9.65
CA THR A 14 -27.40 -11.09 9.35
C THR A 14 -27.62 -11.14 7.84
N PRO A 15 -28.56 -11.95 7.30
CA PRO A 15 -28.87 -11.96 5.89
C PRO A 15 -29.63 -10.70 5.47
N ASN A 16 -29.18 -10.07 4.38
CA ASN A 16 -29.88 -8.99 3.70
C ASN A 16 -30.35 -9.51 2.33
N TYR A 17 -31.65 -9.45 2.07
CA TYR A 17 -32.29 -9.92 0.84
C TYR A 17 -32.63 -8.78 -0.13
N ASP A 18 -32.45 -7.52 0.26
CA ASP A 18 -32.81 -6.33 -0.52
C ASP A 18 -31.71 -5.94 -1.52
N THR A 19 -30.56 -6.59 -1.45
CA THR A 19 -29.42 -6.33 -2.33
C THR A 19 -29.24 -7.42 -3.38
N PRO A 20 -28.62 -7.14 -4.54
CA PRO A 20 -28.23 -8.17 -5.51
C PRO A 20 -27.35 -9.23 -4.85
N MET A 21 -27.68 -10.50 -5.07
CA MET A 21 -27.13 -11.62 -4.29
C MET A 21 -25.81 -12.16 -4.82
N ASN A 22 -25.49 -11.90 -6.08
CA ASN A 22 -24.24 -12.34 -6.70
C ASN A 22 -23.94 -11.48 -7.93
N GLY A 23 -22.65 -11.32 -8.22
CA GLY A 23 -22.18 -10.57 -9.39
C GLY A 23 -20.77 -10.07 -9.16
N PRO A 24 -20.07 -9.65 -10.21
CA PRO A 24 -18.81 -8.95 -10.06
C PRO A 24 -19.04 -7.62 -9.35
N ILE A 25 -18.09 -7.28 -8.48
CA ILE A 25 -18.10 -6.05 -7.70
C ILE A 25 -16.90 -5.16 -8.08
N GLY A 26 -17.09 -3.86 -8.00
CA GLY A 26 -16.07 -2.84 -8.21
C GLY A 26 -16.65 -1.46 -7.98
N ASP A 27 -15.79 -0.49 -7.78
CA ASP A 27 -16.16 0.92 -7.76
C ASP A 27 -16.17 1.41 -9.21
N LEU A 28 -17.35 1.50 -9.80
CA LEU A 28 -17.55 1.74 -11.25
C LEU A 28 -17.71 3.22 -11.58
N ASN A 29 -18.13 4.03 -10.62
CA ASN A 29 -18.27 5.47 -10.77
C ASN A 29 -17.13 6.27 -10.09
N ASN A 30 -16.19 5.58 -9.44
CA ASN A 30 -15.06 6.12 -8.68
C ASN A 30 -15.48 7.03 -7.51
N ASP A 31 -16.58 6.68 -6.84
CA ASP A 31 -17.03 7.38 -5.64
C ASP A 31 -16.46 6.76 -4.33
N GLY A 32 -15.74 5.65 -4.46
CA GLY A 32 -15.10 4.93 -3.36
C GLY A 32 -15.97 3.87 -2.71
N PHE A 33 -17.19 3.65 -3.21
CA PHE A 33 -18.07 2.60 -2.75
C PHE A 33 -18.18 1.50 -3.79
N LEU A 34 -18.29 0.26 -3.32
CA LEU A 34 -18.36 -0.88 -4.23
C LEU A 34 -19.78 -1.00 -4.81
N ASP A 35 -19.85 -1.06 -6.13
CA ASP A 35 -21.02 -1.34 -6.92
C ASP A 35 -21.09 -2.82 -7.30
N ILE A 36 -22.24 -3.27 -7.78
CA ILE A 36 -22.44 -4.64 -8.24
C ILE A 36 -23.15 -4.69 -9.58
N VAL A 37 -22.72 -5.57 -10.47
CA VAL A 37 -23.43 -5.91 -11.68
C VAL A 37 -24.15 -7.23 -11.48
N TYR A 38 -25.48 -7.24 -11.62
CA TYR A 38 -26.30 -8.44 -11.53
C TYR A 38 -27.19 -8.61 -12.75
N GLY A 39 -26.99 -9.69 -13.49
CA GLY A 39 -27.64 -9.85 -14.80
C GLY A 39 -27.22 -8.73 -15.75
N ASN A 40 -28.20 -8.01 -16.30
CA ASN A 40 -27.98 -6.86 -17.18
C ASN A 40 -28.17 -5.51 -16.46
N THR A 41 -28.17 -5.51 -15.14
CA THR A 41 -28.42 -4.32 -14.33
C THR A 41 -27.19 -3.95 -13.51
N LEU A 42 -26.82 -2.68 -13.56
CA LEU A 42 -25.84 -2.07 -12.69
C LEU A 42 -26.56 -1.51 -11.46
N TYR A 43 -26.11 -1.89 -10.28
CA TYR A 43 -26.55 -1.38 -9.01
C TYR A 43 -25.45 -0.53 -8.41
N LEU A 44 -25.63 0.78 -8.44
CA LEU A 44 -24.72 1.73 -7.80
C LEU A 44 -25.00 1.80 -6.30
N ASN A 45 -23.93 1.81 -5.52
CA ASN A 45 -24.00 2.06 -4.09
C ASN A 45 -24.27 3.56 -3.87
N SER A 46 -25.27 3.87 -3.06
CA SER A 46 -25.62 5.28 -2.76
C SER A 46 -24.60 5.96 -1.84
N GLY A 47 -23.58 5.23 -1.39
CA GLY A 47 -22.58 5.73 -0.49
C GLY A 47 -23.09 5.99 0.94
N ASN A 48 -22.19 6.40 1.80
CA ASN A 48 -22.47 6.83 3.17
C ASN A 48 -21.31 7.72 3.68
N THR A 49 -21.23 7.96 5.00
CA THR A 49 -20.17 8.78 5.60
C THR A 49 -18.90 8.01 5.94
N ASN A 50 -18.88 6.69 5.73
CA ASN A 50 -17.72 5.85 6.03
C ASN A 50 -16.54 6.24 5.13
N LYS A 51 -15.35 6.03 5.67
CA LYS A 51 -14.09 6.23 4.95
C LYS A 51 -13.70 4.97 4.19
N TYR A 52 -12.88 5.16 3.17
CA TYR A 52 -12.37 4.08 2.35
C TYR A 52 -10.92 4.32 1.93
N LEU A 53 -10.27 3.26 1.48
CA LEU A 53 -8.99 3.29 0.78
C LEU A 53 -9.03 2.28 -0.37
N VAL A 54 -8.58 2.70 -1.55
CA VAL A 54 -8.40 1.81 -2.70
C VAL A 54 -6.92 1.69 -3.00
N VAL A 55 -6.39 0.45 -3.06
CA VAL A 55 -5.00 0.18 -3.40
C VAL A 55 -4.94 -0.50 -4.76
N ARG A 56 -4.26 0.15 -5.70
CA ARG A 56 -3.96 -0.36 -7.05
C ARG A 56 -2.52 -0.80 -7.10
N LEU A 57 -2.26 -2.01 -7.57
CA LEU A 57 -0.93 -2.59 -7.61
C LEU A 57 -0.39 -2.67 -9.03
N GLN A 58 0.91 -2.43 -9.16
CA GLN A 58 1.66 -2.70 -10.38
C GLN A 58 2.93 -3.47 -10.05
N GLY A 59 2.97 -4.75 -10.44
CA GLY A 59 4.16 -5.58 -10.31
C GLY A 59 5.23 -5.20 -11.33
N THR A 60 6.47 -5.34 -10.93
CA THR A 60 7.67 -5.19 -11.78
C THR A 60 8.39 -6.53 -11.93
N THR A 61 8.60 -7.23 -10.83
CA THR A 61 9.14 -8.60 -10.77
C THR A 61 8.00 -9.62 -10.67
N SER A 62 6.97 -9.29 -9.90
CA SER A 62 5.73 -10.05 -9.80
C SER A 62 4.83 -9.82 -11.03
N ASN A 63 3.66 -10.49 -11.05
CA ASN A 63 2.65 -10.26 -12.06
C ASN A 63 2.28 -8.75 -12.13
N ARG A 64 2.24 -8.19 -13.35
CA ARG A 64 1.98 -6.76 -13.59
C ARG A 64 0.73 -6.23 -12.88
N ASN A 65 -0.31 -7.04 -12.76
CA ASN A 65 -1.56 -6.66 -12.12
C ASN A 65 -1.57 -6.91 -10.61
N GLY A 66 -0.44 -7.29 -10.02
CA GLY A 66 -0.31 -7.58 -8.60
C GLY A 66 -1.02 -8.86 -8.16
N ILE A 67 -1.47 -9.72 -9.08
CA ILE A 67 -2.16 -10.98 -8.74
C ILE A 67 -1.25 -11.85 -7.87
N GLY A 68 -1.77 -12.30 -6.73
CA GLY A 68 -1.04 -13.06 -5.73
C GLY A 68 -0.44 -12.19 -4.63
N ALA A 69 -0.46 -10.87 -4.76
CA ALA A 69 -0.02 -9.99 -3.69
C ALA A 69 -1.05 -9.92 -2.55
N ARG A 70 -0.57 -9.73 -1.33
CA ARG A 70 -1.38 -9.49 -0.14
C ARG A 70 -1.19 -8.06 0.31
N VAL A 71 -2.28 -7.34 0.47
CA VAL A 71 -2.32 -5.97 1.00
C VAL A 71 -2.87 -6.00 2.41
N VAL A 72 -2.12 -5.43 3.35
CA VAL A 72 -2.51 -5.25 4.74
C VAL A 72 -2.65 -3.76 5.01
N VAL A 73 -3.79 -3.35 5.57
CA VAL A 73 -4.08 -1.97 5.96
C VAL A 73 -4.30 -1.92 7.45
N GLU A 74 -3.54 -1.06 8.13
CA GLU A 74 -3.64 -0.83 9.56
C GLU A 74 -4.27 0.55 9.81
N SER A 75 -5.39 0.55 10.52
CA SER A 75 -6.10 1.76 10.96
C SER A 75 -6.29 1.73 12.49
N PRO A 76 -6.71 2.83 13.13
CA PRO A 76 -6.85 2.87 14.59
C PRO A 76 -7.74 1.77 15.16
N SER A 77 -8.82 1.40 14.48
CA SER A 77 -9.80 0.45 14.99
C SER A 77 -9.52 -1.01 14.59
N PHE A 78 -8.80 -1.25 13.47
CA PHE A 78 -8.62 -2.61 12.95
C PHE A 78 -7.47 -2.74 11.96
N THR A 79 -7.05 -3.99 11.74
CA THR A 79 -6.19 -4.40 10.64
C THR A 79 -7.01 -5.21 9.65
N GLN A 80 -6.97 -4.85 8.37
CA GLN A 80 -7.64 -5.57 7.30
C GLN A 80 -6.63 -6.14 6.30
N ILE A 81 -7.01 -7.27 5.69
CA ILE A 81 -6.20 -7.98 4.69
C ILE A 81 -7.04 -8.16 3.43
N ARG A 82 -6.41 -7.93 2.26
CA ARG A 82 -6.95 -8.29 0.95
C ARG A 82 -5.88 -8.98 0.13
N ASP A 83 -6.24 -10.11 -0.46
CA ASP A 83 -5.41 -10.77 -1.47
C ASP A 83 -5.91 -10.37 -2.86
N VAL A 84 -5.00 -9.95 -3.74
CA VAL A 84 -5.32 -9.63 -5.13
C VAL A 84 -5.45 -10.93 -5.92
N LYS A 85 -6.64 -11.21 -6.41
CA LYS A 85 -7.01 -12.48 -7.05
C LYS A 85 -7.34 -12.28 -8.52
N SER A 86 -7.11 -13.31 -9.34
CA SER A 86 -7.49 -13.31 -10.77
C SER A 86 -8.98 -13.59 -11.01
N GLY A 87 -9.74 -13.87 -9.96
CA GLY A 87 -11.17 -14.16 -10.04
C GLY A 87 -11.75 -14.54 -8.68
N ASP A 88 -13.08 -14.42 -8.55
CA ASP A 88 -13.82 -14.68 -7.31
C ASP A 88 -14.66 -15.97 -7.42
N GLY A 89 -14.08 -17.02 -8.00
CA GLY A 89 -14.70 -18.32 -8.17
C GLY A 89 -15.12 -18.58 -9.63
N PHE A 90 -16.17 -19.41 -9.80
CA PHE A 90 -16.51 -19.99 -11.09
C PHE A 90 -17.06 -19.00 -12.13
N LYS A 91 -17.83 -17.99 -11.70
CA LYS A 91 -18.62 -17.16 -12.62
C LYS A 91 -18.08 -15.76 -12.85
N TYR A 92 -17.37 -15.20 -11.89
CA TYR A 92 -17.10 -13.77 -11.86
C TYR A 92 -15.63 -13.47 -11.60
N ALA A 93 -15.18 -12.38 -12.20
CA ALA A 93 -13.96 -11.69 -11.80
C ALA A 93 -14.36 -10.27 -11.38
N SER A 94 -14.12 -9.94 -10.13
CA SER A 94 -14.31 -8.60 -9.59
C SER A 94 -13.11 -7.72 -9.89
N THR A 95 -13.12 -6.50 -9.34
CA THR A 95 -11.98 -5.59 -9.48
C THR A 95 -10.68 -6.19 -8.93
N LEU A 96 -9.56 -5.90 -9.59
CA LEU A 96 -8.21 -6.21 -9.06
C LEU A 96 -7.76 -5.19 -8.00
N ASN A 97 -8.49 -4.08 -7.84
CA ASN A 97 -8.18 -3.10 -6.82
C ASN A 97 -8.51 -3.67 -5.43
N ALA A 98 -7.55 -3.62 -4.52
CA ALA A 98 -7.80 -3.96 -3.13
C ALA A 98 -8.56 -2.81 -2.47
N HIS A 99 -9.84 -3.03 -2.17
CA HIS A 99 -10.73 -2.05 -1.58
C HIS A 99 -10.89 -2.30 -0.07
N PHE A 100 -10.74 -1.23 0.72
CA PHE A 100 -10.83 -1.26 2.18
C PHE A 100 -11.88 -0.26 2.65
N GLY A 101 -12.97 -0.73 3.24
CA GLY A 101 -13.88 0.13 4.00
C GLY A 101 -13.27 0.39 5.38
N LEU A 102 -13.15 1.65 5.75
CA LEU A 102 -12.48 2.07 6.99
C LEU A 102 -13.47 2.53 8.08
N GLY A 103 -14.78 2.44 7.81
CA GLY A 103 -15.79 2.88 8.76
C GLY A 103 -15.60 4.36 9.12
N ALA A 104 -15.49 4.65 10.43
CA ALA A 104 -15.29 6.00 10.94
C ALA A 104 -13.80 6.40 11.04
N ASP A 105 -12.84 5.49 10.79
CA ASP A 105 -11.42 5.78 10.93
C ASP A 105 -10.98 6.86 9.94
N ALA A 106 -10.45 7.95 10.49
CA ALA A 106 -10.04 9.12 9.72
C ALA A 106 -8.60 9.02 9.19
N THR A 107 -7.85 7.99 9.59
CA THR A 107 -6.44 7.80 9.24
C THR A 107 -6.13 6.34 8.96
N VAL A 108 -5.10 6.11 8.15
CA VAL A 108 -4.46 4.81 7.98
C VAL A 108 -3.00 4.99 8.34
N SER A 109 -2.55 4.29 9.38
CA SER A 109 -1.18 4.38 9.87
C SER A 109 -0.19 3.69 8.94
N ARG A 110 -0.62 2.58 8.30
CA ARG A 110 0.28 1.79 7.45
C ARG A 110 -0.48 0.99 6.41
N VAL A 111 0.10 0.92 5.21
CA VAL A 111 -0.24 -0.04 4.17
C VAL A 111 0.99 -0.89 3.87
N THR A 112 0.87 -2.20 4.00
CA THR A 112 1.95 -3.15 3.68
C THR A 112 1.51 -4.03 2.52
N VAL A 113 2.35 -4.15 1.50
CA VAL A 113 2.14 -5.03 0.36
C VAL A 113 3.19 -6.13 0.36
N TYR A 114 2.74 -7.36 0.48
CA TYR A 114 3.57 -8.56 0.32
C TYR A 114 3.42 -9.07 -1.11
N TRP A 115 4.48 -8.93 -1.89
CA TRP A 115 4.48 -9.35 -3.29
C TRP A 115 4.86 -10.83 -3.44
N PRO A 116 4.37 -11.51 -4.50
CA PRO A 116 4.78 -12.89 -4.79
C PRO A 116 6.29 -13.07 -4.99
N SER A 117 7.00 -12.04 -5.43
CA SER A 117 8.46 -12.03 -5.56
C SER A 117 9.21 -12.10 -4.24
N GLY A 118 8.51 -11.86 -3.10
CA GLY A 118 9.11 -11.71 -1.79
C GLY A 118 9.46 -10.27 -1.42
N ILE A 119 9.34 -9.32 -2.34
CA ILE A 119 9.47 -7.89 -2.05
C ILE A 119 8.34 -7.47 -1.10
N ILE A 120 8.62 -6.54 -0.20
CA ILE A 120 7.64 -5.95 0.72
C ILE A 120 7.71 -4.44 0.58
N ASP A 121 6.59 -3.83 0.20
CA ASP A 121 6.44 -2.38 0.21
C ASP A 121 5.66 -1.96 1.45
N VAL A 122 6.10 -0.87 2.09
CA VAL A 122 5.45 -0.29 3.28
C VAL A 122 5.27 1.21 3.07
N ILE A 123 4.04 1.67 3.19
CA ILE A 123 3.67 3.08 3.09
C ILE A 123 3.01 3.50 4.40
N GLU A 124 3.48 4.58 4.99
CA GLU A 124 2.95 5.12 6.25
C GLU A 124 2.16 6.41 5.99
N ASP A 125 1.34 6.81 6.96
CA ASP A 125 0.57 8.06 6.96
C ASP A 125 -0.28 8.26 5.71
N VAL A 126 -1.08 7.25 5.36
CA VAL A 126 -1.89 7.21 4.13
C VAL A 126 -3.20 7.98 4.30
N ASN A 127 -3.53 8.81 3.32
CA ASN A 127 -4.79 9.54 3.30
C ASN A 127 -5.97 8.60 3.04
N VAL A 128 -7.05 8.79 3.79
CA VAL A 128 -8.34 8.11 3.56
C VAL A 128 -9.12 8.78 2.43
N ASN A 129 -10.20 8.14 1.97
CA ASN A 129 -11.04 8.59 0.85
C ASN A 129 -10.23 8.83 -0.43
N SER A 130 -9.29 7.95 -0.69
CA SER A 130 -8.36 8.07 -1.82
C SER A 130 -8.10 6.72 -2.49
N ALA A 131 -7.62 6.79 -3.73
CA ALA A 131 -7.04 5.66 -4.43
C ALA A 131 -5.52 5.89 -4.54
N MET A 132 -4.74 4.93 -4.07
CA MET A 132 -3.28 4.96 -4.18
C MET A 132 -2.80 3.92 -5.18
N HIS A 133 -1.71 4.22 -5.88
CA HIS A 133 -1.04 3.30 -6.80
C HIS A 133 0.33 2.94 -6.25
N ILE A 134 0.57 1.65 -6.04
CA ILE A 134 1.84 1.13 -5.53
C ILE A 134 2.51 0.31 -6.62
N VAL A 135 3.72 0.72 -6.98
CA VAL A 135 4.59 -0.04 -7.88
C VAL A 135 5.51 -0.90 -7.04
N GLU A 136 5.64 -2.18 -7.39
CA GLU A 136 6.49 -3.13 -6.67
C GLU A 136 7.92 -2.63 -6.52
N GLY A 137 8.41 -2.59 -5.30
CA GLY A 137 9.74 -2.10 -4.94
C GLY A 137 9.87 -0.57 -4.89
N SER A 138 8.76 0.19 -5.06
CA SER A 138 8.81 1.66 -5.03
C SER A 138 8.93 2.25 -3.63
N SER A 139 8.53 1.49 -2.61
CA SER A 139 8.67 1.83 -1.21
C SER A 139 9.48 0.76 -0.49
N ILE A 140 10.73 0.58 -0.90
CA ILE A 140 11.64 -0.35 -0.21
C ILE A 140 11.89 0.24 1.18
N SER A 141 11.13 -0.23 2.15
CA SER A 141 11.60 -0.22 3.53
C SER A 141 12.74 -1.25 3.58
N THR A 142 13.96 -0.81 3.36
CA THR A 142 15.12 -1.60 3.77
C THR A 142 14.90 -1.88 5.25
N GLY A 143 14.68 -3.17 5.59
CA GLY A 143 14.33 -3.61 6.93
C GLY A 143 15.43 -3.29 7.94
N MET A 144 15.46 -2.04 8.35
CA MET A 144 16.10 -1.60 9.59
C MET A 144 14.97 -1.23 10.54
N ALA A 145 14.95 -1.93 11.66
CA ALA A 145 14.07 -1.66 12.77
C ALA A 145 13.88 -0.15 12.96
N THR A 146 12.63 0.27 13.04
CA THR A 146 12.23 1.65 13.34
C THR A 146 12.80 2.09 14.68
N GLY A 147 14.06 2.52 14.64
CA GLY A 147 14.55 3.44 15.65
C GLY A 147 14.08 4.83 15.26
N ASN A 148 13.20 5.39 16.05
CA ASN A 148 12.78 6.79 16.10
C ASN A 148 12.89 7.55 14.76
N LYS A 149 11.73 7.94 14.20
CA LYS A 149 11.62 8.93 13.13
C LYS A 149 12.52 10.13 13.47
N LYS A 150 13.76 10.10 13.02
CA LYS A 150 14.62 11.27 13.04
C LYS A 150 14.25 12.09 11.82
N GLU A 151 13.75 13.28 12.09
CA GLU A 151 13.31 14.33 11.21
C GLU A 151 14.11 14.40 9.90
N GLY A 152 13.37 14.22 8.77
CA GLY A 152 13.64 14.93 7.54
C GLY A 152 15.00 14.75 6.87
N ILE A 153 15.58 13.54 6.75
CA ILE A 153 16.71 13.32 5.82
C ILE A 153 16.16 12.88 4.47
N ASN A 154 16.41 13.66 3.43
CA ASN A 154 16.09 13.34 2.06
C ASN A 154 17.36 13.03 1.27
N LEU A 155 17.35 11.92 0.53
CA LEU A 155 18.45 11.46 -0.32
C LEU A 155 18.04 11.56 -1.79
N PHE A 156 18.91 12.09 -2.65
CA PHE A 156 18.69 12.16 -4.09
C PHE A 156 20.00 12.38 -4.88
N PRO A 157 20.07 11.93 -6.15
CA PRO A 157 19.14 11.05 -6.80
C PRO A 157 19.19 9.62 -6.21
N VAL A 158 18.11 8.87 -6.40
CA VAL A 158 18.09 7.44 -6.07
C VAL A 158 17.50 6.71 -7.29
N PRO A 159 18.26 5.84 -7.97
CA PRO A 159 19.65 5.48 -7.72
C PRO A 159 20.64 6.62 -7.98
N ALA A 160 21.77 6.60 -7.29
CA ALA A 160 22.88 7.52 -7.48
C ALA A 160 24.09 6.78 -8.05
N THR A 161 24.90 7.44 -8.90
CA THR A 161 26.11 6.87 -9.52
C THR A 161 27.38 7.40 -8.90
N ASP A 162 27.51 8.72 -8.79
CA ASP A 162 28.77 9.37 -8.37
C ASP A 162 28.59 10.23 -7.12
N LEU A 163 27.49 10.95 -7.03
CA LEU A 163 27.20 11.88 -5.95
C LEU A 163 25.80 11.64 -5.39
N LEU A 164 25.72 11.49 -4.07
CA LEU A 164 24.48 11.44 -3.32
C LEU A 164 24.29 12.76 -2.56
N GLN A 165 23.19 13.46 -2.80
CA GLN A 165 22.81 14.63 -2.03
C GLN A 165 21.98 14.22 -0.81
N VAL A 166 22.32 14.79 0.33
CA VAL A 166 21.63 14.59 1.61
C VAL A 166 21.08 15.92 2.07
N ARG A 167 19.77 16.06 2.13
CA ARG A 167 19.09 17.23 2.70
C ARG A 167 18.45 16.87 4.03
N SER A 168 18.60 17.76 5.00
CA SER A 168 17.98 17.67 6.31
C SER A 168 17.61 19.07 6.79
N GLU A 169 16.60 19.18 7.65
CA GLU A 169 16.29 20.41 8.37
C GLU A 169 17.37 20.73 9.42
N ASN A 170 18.12 19.71 9.85
CA ASN A 170 19.24 19.88 10.75
C ASN A 170 20.54 20.13 9.98
N ASP A 171 21.45 20.89 10.57
CA ASP A 171 22.78 21.08 10.01
C ASP A 171 23.57 19.75 10.05
N LEU A 172 23.85 19.20 8.88
CA LEU A 172 24.66 17.97 8.70
C LEU A 172 26.06 18.29 8.20
N THR A 173 26.53 19.52 8.33
CA THR A 173 27.89 19.91 7.91
C THR A 173 28.93 19.05 8.65
N ASN A 174 29.77 18.37 7.86
CA ASN A 174 30.78 17.42 8.36
C ASN A 174 30.23 16.19 9.11
N ALA A 175 28.97 15.84 8.92
CA ALA A 175 28.43 14.60 9.48
C ALA A 175 29.13 13.37 8.87
N SER A 176 29.53 12.42 9.73
CA SER A 176 30.07 11.15 9.29
C SER A 176 28.97 10.25 8.77
N VAL A 177 29.19 9.66 7.60
CA VAL A 177 28.26 8.73 6.96
C VAL A 177 28.94 7.38 6.77
N THR A 178 28.24 6.33 7.13
CA THR A 178 28.63 4.95 6.85
C THR A 178 27.61 4.34 5.89
N VAL A 179 28.09 3.81 4.77
CA VAL A 179 27.27 3.06 3.81
C VAL A 179 27.46 1.57 4.06
N LEU A 180 26.32 0.88 4.18
CA LEU A 180 26.28 -0.55 4.41
C LEU A 180 25.65 -1.26 3.20
N ASP A 181 26.08 -2.47 2.90
CA ASP A 181 25.41 -3.34 1.93
C ASP A 181 24.13 -3.98 2.53
N VAL A 182 23.40 -4.71 1.71
CA VAL A 182 22.15 -5.40 2.13
C VAL A 182 22.38 -6.47 3.21
N ALA A 183 23.63 -6.92 3.43
CA ALA A 183 24.02 -7.83 4.48
C ALA A 183 24.48 -7.11 5.76
N GLY A 184 24.43 -5.77 5.78
CA GLY A 184 24.86 -4.94 6.90
C GLY A 184 26.39 -4.76 7.00
N ARG A 185 27.15 -5.12 5.97
CA ARG A 185 28.61 -4.93 5.96
C ARG A 185 28.92 -3.51 5.51
N GLU A 186 29.86 -2.87 6.17
CA GLU A 186 30.35 -1.56 5.79
C GLU A 186 31.06 -1.62 4.42
N VAL A 187 30.55 -0.86 3.45
CA VAL A 187 31.13 -0.77 2.10
C VAL A 187 31.81 0.59 1.87
N MET A 188 31.48 1.59 2.67
CA MET A 188 32.09 2.90 2.56
C MET A 188 31.90 3.71 3.85
N LYS A 189 32.90 4.55 4.18
CA LYS A 189 32.79 5.66 5.12
C LYS A 189 33.13 6.97 4.44
N GLY A 190 32.35 8.01 4.74
CA GLY A 190 32.55 9.35 4.20
C GLY A 190 32.11 10.44 5.15
N VAL A 191 32.35 11.66 4.76
CA VAL A 191 31.91 12.86 5.47
C VAL A 191 31.11 13.72 4.50
N LEU A 192 29.94 14.18 4.92
CA LEU A 192 29.14 15.10 4.12
C LEU A 192 29.86 16.44 3.94
N ARG A 193 30.03 16.85 2.70
CA ARG A 193 30.56 18.17 2.35
C ARG A 193 29.48 18.94 1.62
N ASN A 194 29.01 20.02 2.20
CA ASN A 194 27.91 20.83 1.65
C ASN A 194 26.65 19.99 1.31
N GLY A 195 26.33 19.01 2.15
CA GLY A 195 25.19 18.11 1.93
C GLY A 195 25.41 17.08 0.81
N GLN A 196 26.65 16.85 0.38
CA GLN A 196 26.99 15.87 -0.66
C GLN A 196 27.91 14.79 -0.12
N LEU A 197 27.69 13.56 -0.57
CA LEU A 197 28.54 12.41 -0.36
C LEU A 197 29.01 11.90 -1.72
N ASP A 198 30.33 11.83 -1.92
CA ASP A 198 30.92 11.19 -3.09
C ASP A 198 30.83 9.66 -2.90
N ILE A 199 30.16 9.01 -3.83
CA ILE A 199 29.93 7.55 -3.84
C ILE A 199 30.53 6.89 -5.09
N SER A 200 31.33 7.61 -5.87
CA SER A 200 31.94 7.10 -7.11
C SER A 200 32.82 5.86 -6.92
N GLY A 201 33.23 5.57 -5.69
CA GLY A 201 33.96 4.35 -5.32
C GLY A 201 33.10 3.12 -5.01
N LEU A 202 31.77 3.24 -5.07
CA LEU A 202 30.84 2.12 -4.88
C LEU A 202 30.51 1.54 -6.26
N THR A 203 31.14 0.43 -6.63
CA THR A 203 30.88 -0.35 -7.87
C THR A 203 30.27 -1.68 -7.55
#